data_f80494df55b7d29c487ada47e29dd291
#
_entry.id   f80494df55b7d29c487ada47e29dd291
#
_cell.length_a   1.000
_cell.length_b   1.000
_cell.length_c   1.000
_cell.angle_alpha   90.00
_cell.angle_beta   90.00
_cell.angle_gamma   90.00
#
_symmetry.space_group_name_H-M   'P 1'
#
loop_
_entity.id
_entity.type
_entity.pdbx_description
1 polymer ?
#
loop_
_entity_poly.entity_id
_entity_poly.type
_entity_poly.pdbx_seq_one_letter_code
_entity_poly.pdbx_strand_id
1 'polypeptide(L)'
;NDGNEKTCDISLENQWTTAFMSFNSGCPSNLSLQALEETIVYRISKEELISLYAKHHNFETFGRLMAEQILQRATDTAMYLAADKPEERFQHLFRSRPELFQRVPQKYIANLLGISPESLSRLQKRMYTKKS
;
A
#
# COMPACT_ATOMS: atom_id res chain seq x y z
N ASN A 1 7.79 21.93 -5.17
CA ASN A 1 7.31 20.55 -5.42
C ASN A 1 7.51 20.29 -6.89
N ASP A 2 8.54 19.55 -7.24
CA ASP A 2 8.94 19.28 -8.63
C ASP A 2 8.07 18.22 -9.34
N GLY A 3 6.80 18.12 -8.99
CA GLY A 3 5.81 17.29 -9.70
C GLY A 3 6.05 15.77 -9.69
N ASN A 4 7.03 15.29 -8.93
CA ASN A 4 7.40 13.88 -8.93
C ASN A 4 6.85 13.18 -7.68
N GLU A 5 5.52 13.05 -7.61
CA GLU A 5 4.87 12.28 -6.54
C GLU A 5 5.21 10.80 -6.69
N LYS A 6 5.59 10.17 -5.57
CA LYS A 6 5.89 8.74 -5.53
C LYS A 6 4.80 8.01 -4.75
N THR A 7 4.19 7.02 -5.39
CA THR A 7 3.27 6.11 -4.73
C THR A 7 4.06 5.15 -3.85
N CYS A 8 3.82 5.21 -2.54
CA CYS A 8 4.52 4.36 -1.57
C CYS A 8 3.72 3.10 -1.24
N ASP A 9 2.40 3.18 -1.20
CA ASP A 9 1.49 2.06 -0.96
C ASP A 9 0.11 2.37 -1.56
N ILE A 10 -0.69 1.33 -1.78
CA ILE A 10 -2.09 1.40 -2.21
C ILE A 10 -2.89 0.53 -1.25
N SER A 11 -3.85 1.10 -0.55
CA SER A 11 -4.72 0.38 0.38
C SER A 11 -6.09 0.13 -0.24
N LEU A 12 -6.65 -1.02 0.08
CA LEU A 12 -8.00 -1.45 -0.29
C LEU A 12 -8.90 -1.47 0.95
N GLU A 13 -10.14 -1.96 0.77
CA GLU A 13 -11.12 -2.11 1.84
C GLU A 13 -10.59 -2.97 2.98
N ASN A 14 -11.02 -2.64 4.20
CA ASN A 14 -10.64 -3.33 5.42
C ASN A 14 -9.13 -3.33 5.71
N GLN A 15 -8.39 -2.38 5.11
CA GLN A 15 -6.97 -2.21 5.35
C GLN A 15 -6.71 -0.92 6.11
N TRP A 16 -5.74 -0.98 7.00
CA TRP A 16 -5.22 0.19 7.70
C TRP A 16 -4.21 0.91 6.82
N THR A 17 -4.30 2.23 6.83
CA THR A 17 -3.31 3.09 6.17
C THR A 17 -2.90 4.21 7.11
N THR A 18 -1.61 4.46 7.20
CA THR A 18 -1.06 5.52 8.06
C THR A 18 0.36 5.86 7.63
N ALA A 19 0.77 7.10 7.88
CA ALA A 19 2.18 7.48 7.90
C ALA A 19 2.77 7.05 9.26
N PHE A 20 3.18 5.79 9.38
CA PHE A 20 3.51 5.12 10.65
C PHE A 20 4.50 5.89 11.51
N MET A 21 5.56 6.45 10.91
CA MET A 21 6.54 7.26 11.64
C MET A 21 5.92 8.51 12.24
N SER A 22 5.09 9.22 11.46
CA SER A 22 4.37 10.40 11.92
C SER A 22 3.34 10.06 13.00
N PHE A 23 2.58 8.99 12.80
CA PHE A 23 1.59 8.50 13.78
C PHE A 23 2.23 8.19 15.14
N ASN A 24 3.40 7.57 15.14
CA ASN A 24 4.10 7.20 16.38
C ASN A 24 4.83 8.38 17.04
N SER A 25 5.51 9.21 16.25
CA SER A 25 6.33 10.31 16.78
C SER A 25 5.53 11.58 17.08
N GLY A 26 4.35 11.75 16.48
CA GLY A 26 3.59 13.01 16.51
C GLY A 26 4.16 14.11 15.60
N CYS A 27 5.21 13.82 14.82
CA CYS A 27 5.79 14.78 13.88
C CYS A 27 5.00 14.83 12.57
N PRO A 28 4.97 15.97 11.86
CA PRO A 28 4.33 16.06 10.55
C PRO A 28 4.86 15.05 9.55
N SER A 29 4.00 14.55 8.68
CA SER A 29 4.36 13.60 7.62
C SER A 29 4.60 14.32 6.30
N ASN A 30 5.55 13.80 5.51
CA ASN A 30 5.72 14.16 4.11
C ASN A 30 4.84 13.32 3.16
N LEU A 31 4.06 12.37 3.71
CA LEU A 31 3.15 11.55 2.94
C LEU A 31 1.75 12.18 2.92
N SER A 32 1.08 12.06 1.79
CA SER A 32 -0.33 12.40 1.61
C SER A 32 -1.15 11.15 1.31
N LEU A 33 -2.44 11.19 1.64
CA LEU A 33 -3.41 10.16 1.27
C LEU A 33 -4.30 10.71 0.16
N GLN A 34 -4.50 9.90 -0.87
CA GLN A 34 -5.37 10.23 -1.99
C GLN A 34 -6.38 9.11 -2.21
N ALA A 35 -7.68 9.43 -2.19
CA ALA A 35 -8.71 8.51 -2.66
C ALA A 35 -8.66 8.43 -4.19
N LEU A 36 -8.61 7.20 -4.73
CA LEU A 36 -8.58 6.96 -6.18
C LEU A 36 -9.97 6.69 -6.76
N GLU A 37 -10.95 6.44 -5.89
CA GLU A 37 -12.37 6.24 -6.18
C GLU A 37 -13.20 6.76 -5.01
N GLU A 38 -14.52 6.78 -5.12
CA GLU A 38 -15.40 7.15 -4.00
C GLU A 38 -15.15 6.21 -2.83
N THR A 39 -14.78 6.77 -1.67
CA THR A 39 -14.24 6.02 -0.55
C THR A 39 -14.78 6.54 0.78
N ILE A 40 -15.25 5.63 1.62
CA ILE A 40 -15.59 5.91 3.02
C ILE A 40 -14.41 5.50 3.89
N VAL A 41 -13.92 6.41 4.73
CA VAL A 41 -12.82 6.15 5.65
C VAL A 41 -13.25 6.42 7.09
N TYR A 42 -12.79 5.57 8.00
CA TYR A 42 -12.85 5.81 9.44
C TYR A 42 -11.47 6.25 9.91
N ARG A 43 -11.44 7.24 10.77
CA ARG A 43 -10.21 7.81 11.32
C ARG A 43 -10.17 7.61 12.83
N ILE A 44 -9.01 7.28 13.35
CA ILE A 44 -8.73 7.26 14.79
C ILE A 44 -7.40 7.97 15.05
N SER A 45 -7.35 8.80 16.08
CA SER A 45 -6.09 9.41 16.53
C SER A 45 -5.29 8.43 17.39
N LYS A 46 -4.01 8.74 17.60
CA LYS A 46 -3.15 7.94 18.49
C LYS A 46 -3.67 7.93 19.93
N GLU A 47 -4.13 9.08 20.41
CA GLU A 47 -4.68 9.27 21.76
C GLU A 47 -5.95 8.44 21.95
N GLU A 48 -6.85 8.46 20.96
CA GLU A 48 -8.08 7.65 20.97
C GLU A 48 -7.74 6.15 20.96
N LEU A 49 -6.79 5.72 20.15
CA LEU A 49 -6.37 4.32 20.07
C LEU A 49 -5.78 3.85 21.41
N ILE A 50 -4.89 4.64 22.03
CA ILE A 50 -4.32 4.35 23.36
C ILE A 50 -5.42 4.27 24.42
N SER A 51 -6.40 5.19 24.36
CA SER A 51 -7.54 5.17 25.27
C SER A 51 -8.39 3.90 25.14
N LEU A 52 -8.58 3.40 23.91
CA LEU A 52 -9.26 2.12 23.67
C LEU A 52 -8.50 0.94 24.27
N TYR A 53 -7.18 0.90 24.11
CA TYR A 53 -6.35 -0.15 24.71
C TYR A 53 -6.47 -0.18 26.24
N ALA A 54 -6.45 1.00 26.87
CA ALA A 54 -6.58 1.10 28.32
C ALA A 54 -7.97 0.67 28.84
N LYS A 55 -9.03 0.84 28.05
CA LYS A 55 -10.40 0.52 28.47
C LYS A 55 -10.79 -0.95 28.27
N HIS A 56 -10.24 -1.60 27.26
CA HIS A 56 -10.69 -2.92 26.87
C HIS A 56 -9.52 -3.79 26.38
N HIS A 57 -9.19 -4.83 27.10
CA HIS A 57 -8.10 -5.74 26.77
C HIS A 57 -8.18 -6.32 25.34
N ASN A 58 -9.39 -6.56 24.83
CA ASN A 58 -9.56 -7.06 23.47
C ASN A 58 -9.02 -6.09 22.40
N PHE A 59 -8.95 -4.79 22.68
CA PHE A 59 -8.37 -3.81 21.75
C PHE A 59 -6.85 -3.89 21.65
N GLU A 60 -6.14 -4.39 22.66
CA GLU A 60 -4.70 -4.68 22.55
C GLU A 60 -4.46 -5.80 21.53
N THR A 61 -5.26 -6.88 21.61
CA THR A 61 -5.19 -7.96 20.62
C THR A 61 -5.50 -7.47 19.22
N PHE A 62 -6.53 -6.65 19.06
CA PHE A 62 -6.87 -6.02 17.80
C PHE A 62 -5.73 -5.14 17.28
N GLY A 63 -5.13 -4.29 18.12
CA GLY A 63 -4.00 -3.44 17.77
C GLY A 63 -2.77 -4.24 17.32
N ARG A 64 -2.47 -5.35 18.00
CA ARG A 64 -1.40 -6.27 17.60
C ARG A 64 -1.66 -6.88 16.23
N LEU A 65 -2.86 -7.40 15.97
CA LEU A 65 -3.24 -7.97 14.67
C LEU A 65 -3.17 -6.92 13.55
N MET A 66 -3.60 -5.70 13.83
CA MET A 66 -3.49 -4.56 12.91
C MET A 66 -2.02 -4.25 12.59
N ALA A 67 -1.15 -4.21 13.60
CA ALA A 67 0.27 -3.95 13.40
C ALA A 67 0.94 -5.08 12.60
N GLU A 68 0.57 -6.34 12.83
CA GLU A 68 1.04 -7.49 12.05
C GLU A 68 0.65 -7.39 10.57
N GLN A 69 -0.57 -6.98 10.26
CA GLN A 69 -1.02 -6.76 8.88
C GLN A 69 -0.24 -5.64 8.17
N ILE A 70 -0.01 -4.54 8.88
CA ILE A 70 0.79 -3.42 8.35
C ILE A 70 2.22 -3.88 8.09
N LEU A 71 2.83 -4.60 9.02
CA LEU A 71 4.18 -5.13 8.90
C LEU A 71 4.30 -6.11 7.73
N GLN A 72 3.34 -7.03 7.60
CA GLN A 72 3.30 -7.99 6.48
C GLN A 72 3.29 -7.24 5.14
N ARG A 73 2.40 -6.28 4.98
CA ARG A 73 2.31 -5.47 3.75
C ARG A 73 3.59 -4.68 3.46
N ALA A 74 4.17 -4.07 4.49
CA ALA A 74 5.42 -3.33 4.35
C ALA A 74 6.59 -4.25 3.95
N THR A 75 6.64 -5.45 4.51
CA THR A 75 7.65 -6.47 4.19
C THR A 75 7.47 -6.96 2.75
N ASP A 76 6.26 -7.29 2.33
CA ASP A 76 5.96 -7.70 0.96
C ASP A 76 6.36 -6.61 -0.05
N THR A 77 6.04 -5.35 0.27
CA THR A 77 6.43 -4.19 -0.53
C THR A 77 7.96 -4.07 -0.64
N ALA A 78 8.67 -4.18 0.48
CA ALA A 78 10.12 -4.11 0.50
C ALA A 78 10.75 -5.24 -0.33
N MET A 79 10.20 -6.46 -0.24
CA MET A 79 10.72 -7.62 -0.98
C MET A 79 10.57 -7.45 -2.49
N TYR A 80 9.40 -7.03 -3.00
CA TYR A 80 9.28 -6.85 -4.44
C TYR A 80 10.05 -5.63 -4.96
N LEU A 81 10.19 -4.56 -4.15
CA LEU A 81 11.01 -3.40 -4.54
C LEU A 81 12.52 -3.71 -4.54
N ALA A 82 12.96 -4.69 -3.74
CA ALA A 82 14.34 -5.17 -3.72
C ALA A 82 14.71 -6.02 -4.95
N ALA A 83 13.73 -6.49 -5.73
CA ALA A 83 14.02 -7.23 -6.96
C ALA A 83 14.64 -6.31 -8.02
N ASP A 84 15.74 -6.78 -8.63
CA ASP A 84 16.53 -5.99 -9.59
C ASP A 84 15.74 -5.70 -10.88
N LYS A 85 14.95 -6.70 -11.33
CA LYS A 85 14.26 -6.61 -12.61
C LYS A 85 12.83 -6.11 -12.46
N PRO A 86 12.41 -5.12 -13.26
CA PRO A 86 11.02 -4.63 -13.28
C PRO A 86 9.98 -5.74 -13.52
N GLU A 87 10.33 -6.75 -14.30
CA GLU A 87 9.45 -7.88 -14.58
C GLU A 87 9.20 -8.74 -13.34
N GLU A 88 10.22 -8.95 -12.50
CA GLU A 88 10.10 -9.68 -11.24
C GLU A 88 9.23 -8.91 -10.23
N ARG A 89 9.45 -7.59 -10.10
CA ARG A 89 8.60 -6.72 -9.28
C ARG A 89 7.13 -6.78 -9.70
N PHE A 90 6.90 -6.68 -11.02
CA PHE A 90 5.55 -6.79 -11.58
C PHE A 90 4.92 -8.15 -11.28
N GLN A 91 5.63 -9.25 -11.52
CA GLN A 91 5.11 -10.59 -11.27
C GLN A 91 4.78 -10.83 -9.80
N HIS A 92 5.61 -10.34 -8.90
CA HIS A 92 5.37 -10.44 -7.46
C HIS A 92 4.09 -9.68 -7.07
N LEU A 93 3.97 -8.41 -7.47
CA LEU A 93 2.78 -7.60 -7.17
C LEU A 93 1.52 -8.21 -7.80
N PHE A 94 1.60 -8.70 -9.04
CA PHE A 94 0.48 -9.30 -9.74
C PHE A 94 -0.02 -10.60 -9.08
N ARG A 95 0.88 -11.38 -8.47
CA ARG A 95 0.52 -12.60 -7.74
C ARG A 95 -0.05 -12.30 -6.36
N SER A 96 0.54 -11.36 -5.64
CA SER A 96 0.14 -11.03 -4.27
C SER A 96 -1.10 -10.16 -4.19
N ARG A 97 -1.31 -9.27 -5.18
CA ARG A 97 -2.38 -8.27 -5.17
C ARG A 97 -2.99 -8.05 -6.56
N PRO A 98 -3.57 -9.09 -7.19
CA PRO A 98 -4.11 -9.00 -8.56
C PRO A 98 -5.26 -8.00 -8.70
N GLU A 99 -6.01 -7.75 -7.62
CA GLU A 99 -7.13 -6.79 -7.56
C GLU A 99 -6.70 -5.35 -7.87
N LEU A 100 -5.47 -4.97 -7.58
CA LEU A 100 -4.96 -3.63 -7.89
C LEU A 100 -4.98 -3.36 -9.41
N PHE A 101 -4.66 -4.37 -10.20
CA PHE A 101 -4.59 -4.23 -11.66
C PHE A 101 -5.95 -4.09 -12.34
N GLN A 102 -7.03 -4.39 -11.61
CA GLN A 102 -8.40 -4.25 -12.09
C GLN A 102 -9.02 -2.89 -11.71
N ARG A 103 -8.59 -2.31 -10.57
CA ARG A 103 -9.25 -1.14 -9.96
C ARG A 103 -8.41 0.13 -10.01
N VAL A 104 -7.09 -0.01 -9.91
CA VAL A 104 -6.20 1.13 -9.78
C VAL A 104 -5.72 1.61 -11.16
N PRO A 105 -5.79 2.92 -11.46
CA PRO A 105 -5.24 3.44 -12.70
C PRO A 105 -3.76 3.08 -12.88
N GLN A 106 -3.40 2.66 -14.07
CA GLN A 106 -2.05 2.13 -14.39
C GLN A 106 -0.91 3.06 -13.99
N LYS A 107 -1.13 4.38 -14.03
CA LYS A 107 -0.10 5.36 -13.63
C LYS A 107 0.37 5.18 -12.18
N TYR A 108 -0.54 4.85 -11.25
CA TYR A 108 -0.19 4.64 -9.85
C TYR A 108 0.52 3.31 -9.62
N ILE A 109 0.09 2.25 -10.32
CA ILE A 109 0.75 0.94 -10.27
C ILE A 109 2.17 1.04 -10.87
N ALA A 110 2.33 1.71 -12.00
CA ALA A 110 3.62 1.93 -12.63
C ALA A 110 4.55 2.73 -11.70
N ASN A 111 4.03 3.79 -11.08
CA ASN A 111 4.77 4.61 -10.13
C ASN A 111 5.18 3.79 -8.89
N LEU A 112 4.28 2.97 -8.33
CA LEU A 112 4.57 2.06 -7.22
C LEU A 112 5.70 1.08 -7.57
N LEU A 113 5.70 0.54 -8.80
CA LEU A 113 6.72 -0.39 -9.29
C LEU A 113 8.03 0.31 -9.73
N GLY A 114 8.05 1.64 -9.80
CA GLY A 114 9.19 2.42 -10.27
C GLY A 114 9.48 2.23 -11.77
N ILE A 115 8.42 2.07 -12.58
CA ILE A 115 8.51 1.92 -14.04
C ILE A 115 7.57 2.89 -14.76
N SER A 116 7.73 3.04 -16.07
CA SER A 116 6.78 3.85 -16.86
C SER A 116 5.47 3.10 -17.14
N PRO A 117 4.34 3.81 -17.35
CA PRO A 117 3.07 3.19 -17.71
C PRO A 117 3.15 2.34 -19.00
N GLU A 118 3.97 2.73 -19.96
CA GLU A 118 4.20 1.98 -21.21
C GLU A 118 4.93 0.66 -20.93
N SER A 119 5.90 0.66 -19.99
CA SER A 119 6.58 -0.55 -19.55
C SER A 119 5.63 -1.50 -18.83
N LEU A 120 4.76 -0.98 -17.95
CA LEU A 120 3.72 -1.76 -17.30
C LEU A 120 2.77 -2.40 -18.31
N SER A 121 2.29 -1.65 -19.29
CA SER A 121 1.40 -2.14 -20.36
C SER A 121 2.05 -3.30 -21.14
N ARG A 122 3.35 -3.19 -21.46
CA ARG A 122 4.09 -4.26 -22.14
C ARG A 122 4.21 -5.53 -21.28
N LEU A 123 4.46 -5.38 -19.98
CA LEU A 123 4.54 -6.51 -19.05
C LEU A 123 3.20 -7.23 -18.93
N GLN A 124 2.11 -6.48 -18.81
CA GLN A 124 0.75 -7.04 -18.76
C GLN A 124 0.43 -7.84 -20.04
N LYS A 125 0.69 -7.28 -21.23
CA LYS A 125 0.46 -7.98 -22.51
C LYS A 125 1.21 -9.30 -22.58
N ARG A 126 2.48 -9.35 -22.20
CA ARG A 126 3.30 -10.58 -22.18
C ARG A 126 2.71 -11.65 -21.26
N MET A 127 2.18 -11.25 -20.09
CA MET A 127 1.57 -12.19 -19.15
C MET A 127 0.30 -12.83 -19.70
N TYR A 128 -0.55 -12.05 -20.37
CA TYR A 128 -1.78 -12.58 -20.98
C TYR A 128 -1.49 -13.47 -22.18
N THR A 129 -0.48 -13.17 -22.98
CA THR A 129 -0.09 -14.00 -24.14
C THR A 129 0.54 -15.35 -23.74
N LYS A 130 1.21 -15.41 -22.57
CA LYS A 130 1.79 -16.68 -22.07
C LYS A 130 0.77 -17.63 -21.45
N LYS A 131 -0.47 -17.18 -21.18
CA LYS A 131 -1.57 -18.00 -20.63
C LYS A 131 -2.51 -18.58 -21.68
N SER A 132 -2.34 -18.21 -22.94
CA SER A 132 -2.99 -18.80 -24.11
C SER A 132 -2.08 -19.83 -24.78
#